data_1a4af3e72a9a3b0a8c98f69568f0952f
#
_entry.id   1a4af3e72a9a3b0a8c98f69568f0952f
#
_cell.length_a   1.000
_cell.length_b   1.000
_cell.length_c   1.000
_cell.angle_alpha   90.00
_cell.angle_beta   90.00
_cell.angle_gamma   90.00
#
_symmetry.space_group_name_H-M   'P 1'
#
loop_
_entity.id
_entity.type
_entity.pdbx_description
1 polymer ?
#
loop_
_entity_poly.entity_id
_entity_poly.type
_entity_poly.pdbx_seq_one_letter_code
_entity_poly.pdbx_strand_id
1 'polypeptide(L)'
;ASITISNISAIRGDIGNSSGKYYFEVTLESVGGNGTSGARVGIATSASPTYTTQFGATSAGYALDGGDGKLYNNGSFTAPSPVLTFGAGDTIMVAVDLTSATKLIWFGVNGVWNNSSNPGSGIGQLKTVTAGTYYPSVGFWYPGVSFRANFGQRPFVYQVPSGFTAGWY
;
A
#
# COMPACT_ATOMS: atom_id res chain seq x y z
N ALA A 1 7.41 -8.86 11.21
CA ALA A 1 8.35 -9.73 10.50
C ALA A 1 9.00 -8.94 9.37
N SER A 2 10.28 -9.15 9.12
CA SER A 2 10.99 -8.65 7.94
C SER A 2 11.02 -9.74 6.90
N ILE A 3 10.75 -9.39 5.64
CA ILE A 3 10.72 -10.34 4.53
C ILE A 3 11.66 -9.85 3.45
N THR A 4 12.63 -10.69 3.09
CA THR A 4 13.55 -10.47 1.96
C THR A 4 13.28 -11.53 0.90
N ILE A 5 13.11 -11.11 -0.36
CA ILE A 5 12.79 -12.02 -1.46
C ILE A 5 13.80 -11.87 -2.60
N SER A 6 14.04 -12.97 -3.30
CA SER A 6 15.05 -13.08 -4.34
C SER A 6 14.53 -12.95 -5.78
N ASN A 7 13.22 -12.91 -6.00
CA ASN A 7 12.60 -12.83 -7.33
C ASN A 7 11.40 -11.88 -7.35
N ILE A 8 10.89 -11.56 -8.55
CA ILE A 8 9.62 -10.84 -8.74
C ILE A 8 8.53 -11.50 -7.91
N SER A 9 7.97 -10.79 -6.96
CA SER A 9 6.98 -11.35 -6.04
C SER A 9 6.05 -10.27 -5.50
N ALA A 10 4.85 -10.70 -5.16
CA ALA A 10 3.97 -9.97 -4.27
C ALA A 10 3.65 -10.86 -3.07
N ILE A 11 3.60 -10.24 -1.90
CA ILE A 11 3.22 -10.91 -0.66
C ILE A 11 1.96 -10.26 -0.17
N ARG A 12 1.03 -11.08 0.25
CA ARG A 12 -0.25 -10.69 0.80
C ARG A 12 -0.34 -11.16 2.25
N GLY A 13 -0.92 -10.31 3.12
CA GLY A 13 -1.29 -10.72 4.47
C GLY A 13 -2.36 -11.81 4.47
N ASP A 14 -2.51 -12.52 5.59
CA ASP A 14 -3.45 -13.65 5.72
C ASP A 14 -4.87 -13.21 6.06
N ILE A 15 -5.05 -12.04 6.65
CA ILE A 15 -6.36 -11.51 7.05
C ILE A 15 -6.91 -10.61 5.96
N GLY A 16 -8.09 -10.95 5.44
CA GLY A 16 -8.79 -10.17 4.42
C GLY A 16 -10.03 -9.49 4.98
N ASN A 17 -10.26 -8.24 4.57
CA ASN A 17 -11.43 -7.45 4.94
C ASN A 17 -12.20 -6.97 3.71
N SER A 18 -13.54 -7.01 3.77
CA SER A 18 -14.44 -6.52 2.71
C SER A 18 -15.26 -5.31 3.15
N SER A 19 -15.20 -4.94 4.42
CA SER A 19 -15.86 -3.79 5.04
C SER A 19 -15.00 -3.25 6.17
N GLY A 20 -15.26 -2.04 6.64
CA GLY A 20 -14.49 -1.38 7.70
C GLY A 20 -13.53 -0.31 7.17
N LYS A 21 -12.93 0.43 8.10
CA LYS A 21 -11.90 1.44 7.83
C LYS A 21 -10.63 1.04 8.53
N TYR A 22 -9.55 0.89 7.79
CA TYR A 22 -8.29 0.34 8.30
C TYR A 22 -7.11 1.24 7.98
N TYR A 23 -6.17 1.29 8.90
CA TYR A 23 -4.89 1.95 8.74
C TYR A 23 -3.75 0.99 9.05
N PHE A 24 -2.73 0.98 8.20
CA PHE A 24 -1.50 0.25 8.46
C PHE A 24 -0.29 0.99 7.89
N GLU A 25 0.89 0.62 8.36
CA GLU A 25 2.16 1.17 7.91
C GLU A 25 3.08 0.08 7.37
N VAL A 26 3.88 0.45 6.39
CA VAL A 26 4.95 -0.40 5.86
C VAL A 26 6.22 0.43 5.76
N THR A 27 7.29 0.00 6.42
CA THR A 27 8.61 0.64 6.26
C THR A 27 9.41 -0.13 5.21
N LEU A 28 9.97 0.56 4.23
CA LEU A 28 10.95 0.00 3.31
C LEU A 28 12.31 -0.05 4.01
N GLU A 29 12.80 -1.25 4.33
CA GLU A 29 14.05 -1.41 5.08
C GLU A 29 15.28 -1.39 4.17
N SER A 30 15.18 -1.99 2.99
CA SER A 30 16.24 -1.98 1.99
C SER A 30 15.69 -1.95 0.57
N VAL A 31 16.49 -1.37 -0.32
CA VAL A 31 16.23 -1.30 -1.76
C VAL A 31 17.22 -2.18 -2.48
N GLY A 32 16.98 -3.13 -3.19
CA GLY A 32 17.96 -3.94 -3.93
C GLY A 32 18.84 -3.10 -4.87
N GLY A 33 19.66 -3.75 -5.66
CA GLY A 33 20.63 -3.10 -6.56
C GLY A 33 20.01 -2.17 -7.63
N ASN A 34 18.70 -2.21 -7.82
CA ASN A 34 17.96 -1.35 -8.76
C ASN A 34 17.17 -0.20 -8.07
N GLY A 35 17.52 0.11 -6.83
CA GLY A 35 16.87 1.19 -6.08
C GLY A 35 15.41 0.86 -5.75
N THR A 36 14.55 1.88 -5.72
CA THR A 36 13.13 1.79 -5.30
C THR A 36 12.18 1.43 -6.44
N SER A 37 12.64 1.38 -7.67
CA SER A 37 11.81 1.05 -8.82
C SER A 37 11.20 -0.35 -8.69
N GLY A 38 9.89 -0.42 -8.70
CA GLY A 38 9.15 -1.67 -8.52
C GLY A 38 9.02 -2.16 -7.08
N ALA A 39 9.50 -1.41 -6.08
CA ALA A 39 9.11 -1.61 -4.69
C ALA A 39 7.70 -1.04 -4.49
N ARG A 40 6.71 -1.87 -4.18
CA ARG A 40 5.30 -1.48 -4.15
C ARG A 40 4.62 -1.85 -2.84
N VAL A 41 3.76 -0.95 -2.36
CA VAL A 41 2.95 -1.13 -1.15
C VAL A 41 1.50 -0.84 -1.46
N GLY A 42 0.57 -1.62 -0.90
CA GLY A 42 -0.85 -1.37 -1.05
C GLY A 42 -1.75 -2.50 -0.59
N ILE A 43 -2.83 -2.73 -1.32
CA ILE A 43 -3.82 -3.78 -1.03
C ILE A 43 -4.10 -4.62 -2.27
N ALA A 44 -4.41 -5.89 -2.07
CA ALA A 44 -4.77 -6.81 -3.14
C ALA A 44 -5.90 -7.76 -2.73
N THR A 45 -6.69 -8.22 -3.70
CA THR A 45 -7.59 -9.36 -3.52
C THR A 45 -6.83 -10.67 -3.63
N SER A 46 -7.48 -11.79 -3.29
CA SER A 46 -6.90 -13.13 -3.46
C SER A 46 -6.58 -13.48 -4.92
N ALA A 47 -7.19 -12.80 -5.87
CA ALA A 47 -6.95 -12.99 -7.30
C ALA A 47 -5.68 -12.30 -7.82
N SER A 48 -4.99 -11.47 -7.00
CA SER A 48 -3.75 -10.81 -7.42
C SER A 48 -2.64 -11.86 -7.59
N PRO A 49 -1.99 -11.91 -8.76
CA PRO A 49 -0.86 -12.81 -8.98
C PRO A 49 0.29 -12.51 -8.02
N THR A 50 0.95 -13.55 -7.51
CA THR A 50 2.04 -13.41 -6.54
C THR A 50 3.43 -13.63 -7.15
N TYR A 51 3.55 -14.24 -8.33
CA TYR A 51 4.85 -14.69 -8.86
C TYR A 51 5.13 -14.34 -10.33
N THR A 52 4.14 -13.95 -11.11
CA THR A 52 4.29 -13.81 -12.57
C THR A 52 4.06 -12.41 -13.10
N THR A 53 3.51 -11.53 -12.28
CA THR A 53 3.07 -10.21 -12.72
C THR A 53 3.33 -9.19 -11.62
N GLN A 54 3.76 -8.01 -12.00
CA GLN A 54 4.02 -6.92 -11.07
C GLN A 54 2.75 -6.54 -10.29
N PHE A 55 2.90 -6.35 -8.98
CA PHE A 55 1.79 -5.93 -8.11
C PHE A 55 1.15 -4.63 -8.64
N GLY A 56 -0.16 -4.62 -8.83
CA GLY A 56 -0.89 -3.51 -9.45
C GLY A 56 -1.04 -3.59 -10.98
N ALA A 57 -0.45 -4.59 -11.64
CA ALA A 57 -0.63 -4.77 -13.08
C ALA A 57 -2.02 -5.27 -13.47
N THR A 58 -2.73 -5.90 -12.55
CA THR A 58 -4.13 -6.35 -12.73
C THR A 58 -5.08 -5.50 -11.91
N SER A 59 -6.39 -5.63 -12.17
CA SER A 59 -7.45 -4.97 -11.38
C SER A 59 -7.54 -5.48 -9.94
N ALA A 60 -6.88 -6.60 -9.64
CA ALA A 60 -6.89 -7.24 -8.33
C ALA A 60 -6.00 -6.56 -7.29
N GLY A 61 -5.19 -5.56 -7.65
CA GLY A 61 -4.27 -4.87 -6.77
C GLY A 61 -4.23 -3.35 -6.97
N TYR A 62 -4.02 -2.64 -5.87
CA TYR A 62 -3.80 -1.19 -5.81
C TYR A 62 -2.44 -0.96 -5.14
N ALA A 63 -1.46 -0.51 -5.88
CA ALA A 63 -0.06 -0.52 -5.48
C ALA A 63 0.64 0.82 -5.72
N LEU A 64 1.10 1.49 -4.66
CA LEU A 64 1.97 2.66 -4.76
C LEU A 64 3.39 2.20 -5.05
N ASP A 65 4.00 2.71 -6.10
CA ASP A 65 5.38 2.41 -6.51
C ASP A 65 6.36 3.41 -5.88
N GLY A 66 7.44 2.93 -5.29
CA GLY A 66 8.42 3.78 -4.63
C GLY A 66 9.31 4.57 -5.58
N GLY A 67 9.54 4.08 -6.78
CA GLY A 67 10.45 4.70 -7.73
C GLY A 67 9.84 5.93 -8.41
N ASP A 68 8.60 5.85 -8.86
CA ASP A 68 7.93 6.95 -9.54
C ASP A 68 6.78 7.59 -8.75
N GLY A 69 6.48 7.05 -7.56
CA GLY A 69 5.48 7.59 -6.63
C GLY A 69 4.04 7.54 -7.14
N LYS A 70 3.74 6.67 -8.12
CA LYS A 70 2.40 6.54 -8.70
C LYS A 70 1.68 5.30 -8.18
N LEU A 71 0.36 5.39 -8.11
CA LEU A 71 -0.50 4.24 -7.83
C LEU A 71 -0.78 3.47 -9.11
N TYR A 72 -0.45 2.19 -9.14
CA TYR A 72 -0.74 1.27 -10.22
C TYR A 72 -1.96 0.39 -9.91
N ASN A 73 -2.85 0.27 -10.89
CA ASN A 73 -4.01 -0.62 -10.88
C ASN A 73 -4.42 -0.93 -12.32
N ASN A 74 -4.61 -2.20 -12.64
CA ASN A 74 -5.07 -2.67 -13.96
C ASN A 74 -4.22 -2.14 -15.14
N GLY A 75 -2.89 -2.17 -15.00
CA GLY A 75 -1.96 -1.71 -16.02
C GLY A 75 -1.92 -0.20 -16.23
N SER A 76 -2.74 0.56 -15.52
CA SER A 76 -2.81 2.03 -15.56
C SER A 76 -2.24 2.62 -14.28
N PHE A 77 -1.93 3.91 -14.29
CA PHE A 77 -1.47 4.61 -13.09
C PHE A 77 -2.29 5.86 -12.78
N THR A 78 -2.26 6.26 -11.51
CA THR A 78 -2.76 7.55 -11.00
C THR A 78 -1.60 8.24 -10.28
N ALA A 79 -1.27 9.46 -10.68
CA ALA A 79 -0.22 10.24 -10.03
C ALA A 79 -0.81 11.08 -8.91
N PRO A 80 -0.30 10.96 -7.66
CA PRO A 80 -0.66 11.87 -6.57
C PRO A 80 0.06 13.21 -6.70
N SER A 81 -0.45 14.22 -6.00
CA SER A 81 0.20 15.52 -5.82
C SER A 81 0.32 15.83 -4.31
N PRO A 82 1.52 15.96 -3.74
CA PRO A 82 2.82 15.72 -4.36
C PRO A 82 3.02 14.25 -4.78
N VAL A 83 4.00 14.01 -5.63
CA VAL A 83 4.45 12.66 -5.97
C VAL A 83 4.98 11.97 -4.70
N LEU A 84 4.57 10.74 -4.45
CA LEU A 84 4.86 9.99 -3.23
C LEU A 84 5.96 8.93 -3.45
N THR A 85 7.13 9.35 -3.91
CA THR A 85 8.30 8.43 -3.94
C THR A 85 8.74 8.07 -2.53
N PHE A 86 9.29 6.86 -2.36
CA PHE A 86 9.83 6.43 -1.09
C PHE A 86 11.09 5.58 -1.27
N GLY A 87 11.97 5.61 -0.29
CA GLY A 87 13.26 4.93 -0.26
C GLY A 87 13.48 4.12 1.01
N ALA A 88 14.68 3.56 1.16
CA ALA A 88 15.06 2.85 2.38
C ALA A 88 14.98 3.77 3.61
N GLY A 89 14.34 3.31 4.66
CA GLY A 89 14.04 4.06 5.87
C GLY A 89 12.69 4.75 5.88
N ASP A 90 12.05 4.94 4.71
CA ASP A 90 10.77 5.61 4.63
C ASP A 90 9.61 4.71 5.08
N THR A 91 8.61 5.34 5.70
CA THR A 91 7.38 4.68 6.13
C THR A 91 6.21 5.11 5.26
N ILE A 92 5.60 4.12 4.62
CA ILE A 92 4.42 4.27 3.78
C ILE A 92 3.19 4.06 4.65
N MET A 93 2.29 5.03 4.65
CA MET A 93 1.01 4.98 5.33
C MET A 93 -0.07 4.59 4.33
N VAL A 94 -0.94 3.65 4.71
CA VAL A 94 -2.09 3.22 3.89
C VAL A 94 -3.35 3.33 4.73
N ALA A 95 -4.33 4.09 4.24
CA ALA A 95 -5.67 4.18 4.81
C ALA A 95 -6.70 3.69 3.78
N VAL A 96 -7.59 2.81 4.19
CA VAL A 96 -8.59 2.19 3.31
C VAL A 96 -9.96 2.25 3.97
N ASP A 97 -10.95 2.82 3.27
CA ASP A 97 -12.35 2.75 3.63
C ASP A 97 -13.08 1.75 2.75
N LEU A 98 -13.41 0.60 3.31
CA LEU A 98 -14.18 -0.46 2.66
C LEU A 98 -15.66 -0.46 3.07
N THR A 99 -16.08 0.49 3.93
CA THR A 99 -17.46 0.57 4.45
C THR A 99 -18.40 1.21 3.45
N SER A 100 -17.96 2.29 2.81
CA SER A 100 -18.76 3.10 1.91
C SER A 100 -19.19 2.33 0.66
N ALA A 101 -20.32 2.72 0.04
CA ALA A 101 -20.71 2.19 -1.27
C ALA A 101 -19.60 2.43 -2.31
N THR A 102 -18.96 3.59 -2.24
CA THR A 102 -17.72 3.90 -2.97
C THR A 102 -16.56 3.68 -2.02
N LYS A 103 -15.81 2.60 -2.21
CA LYS A 103 -14.63 2.28 -1.39
C LYS A 103 -13.45 3.14 -1.80
N LEU A 104 -12.64 3.56 -0.82
CA LEU A 104 -11.63 4.60 -1.01
C LEU A 104 -10.28 4.15 -0.46
N ILE A 105 -9.20 4.59 -1.11
CA ILE A 105 -7.84 4.36 -0.62
C ILE A 105 -7.00 5.64 -0.68
N TRP A 106 -6.21 5.85 0.36
CA TRP A 106 -5.23 6.93 0.50
C TRP A 106 -3.86 6.34 0.77
N PHE A 107 -2.86 7.03 0.27
CA PHE A 107 -1.47 6.73 0.58
C PHE A 107 -0.77 7.96 1.12
N GLY A 108 0.19 7.74 2.00
CA GLY A 108 1.09 8.76 2.48
C GLY A 108 2.50 8.22 2.64
N VAL A 109 3.47 9.12 2.67
CA VAL A 109 4.87 8.80 2.95
C VAL A 109 5.39 9.78 3.99
N ASN A 110 5.98 9.25 5.06
CA ASN A 110 6.60 10.03 6.14
C ASN A 110 5.70 11.14 6.70
N GLY A 111 4.43 10.85 6.93
CA GLY A 111 3.46 11.78 7.51
C GLY A 111 2.76 12.70 6.49
N VAL A 112 3.14 12.65 5.21
CA VAL A 112 2.53 13.45 4.13
C VAL A 112 1.57 12.60 3.32
N TRP A 113 0.28 12.94 3.34
CA TRP A 113 -0.76 12.27 2.56
C TRP A 113 -0.82 12.77 1.11
N ASN A 114 -1.23 11.89 0.18
CA ASN A 114 -1.52 12.24 -1.20
C ASN A 114 -2.53 13.40 -1.31
N ASN A 115 -2.38 14.24 -2.32
CA ASN A 115 -3.32 15.30 -2.68
C ASN A 115 -3.70 16.23 -1.49
N SER A 116 -2.79 16.43 -0.54
CA SER A 116 -3.08 17.15 0.72
C SER A 116 -4.34 16.60 1.43
N SER A 117 -4.56 15.31 1.32
CA SER A 117 -5.80 14.64 1.76
C SER A 117 -5.89 14.51 3.29
N ASN A 118 -7.11 14.28 3.73
CA ASN A 118 -7.41 13.90 5.09
C ASN A 118 -8.31 12.64 5.08
N PRO A 119 -7.76 11.44 5.22
CA PRO A 119 -8.56 10.21 5.22
C PRO A 119 -9.67 10.22 6.28
N GLY A 120 -9.44 10.83 7.45
CA GLY A 120 -10.43 10.94 8.52
C GLY A 120 -11.67 11.73 8.12
N SER A 121 -11.55 12.65 7.17
CA SER A 121 -12.67 13.40 6.60
C SER A 121 -13.24 12.76 5.33
N GLY A 122 -12.65 11.67 4.83
CA GLY A 122 -13.04 11.03 3.58
C GLY A 122 -12.69 11.83 2.31
N ILE A 123 -11.77 12.80 2.42
CA ILE A 123 -11.45 13.75 1.33
C ILE A 123 -10.09 13.42 0.72
N GLY A 124 -9.96 13.63 -0.60
CA GLY A 124 -8.70 13.58 -1.32
C GLY A 124 -8.14 12.16 -1.51
N GLN A 125 -9.00 11.16 -1.58
CA GLN A 125 -8.57 9.79 -1.86
C GLN A 125 -7.73 9.73 -3.15
N LEU A 126 -6.76 8.83 -3.17
CA LEU A 126 -5.95 8.64 -4.37
C LEU A 126 -6.71 7.85 -5.44
N LYS A 127 -7.50 6.87 -5.01
CA LYS A 127 -8.27 6.01 -5.92
C LYS A 127 -9.56 5.51 -5.28
N THR A 128 -10.56 5.27 -6.12
CA THR A 128 -11.71 4.43 -5.80
C THR A 128 -11.31 2.97 -5.92
N VAL A 129 -11.70 2.16 -4.95
CA VAL A 129 -11.45 0.73 -4.88
C VAL A 129 -12.72 -0.03 -5.26
N THR A 130 -12.61 -1.08 -6.06
CA THR A 130 -13.76 -1.94 -6.41
C THR A 130 -14.24 -2.75 -5.20
N ALA A 131 -15.47 -3.26 -5.23
CA ALA A 131 -15.95 -4.15 -4.19
C ALA A 131 -15.14 -5.46 -4.17
N GLY A 132 -14.78 -5.94 -2.98
CA GLY A 132 -14.00 -7.17 -2.82
C GLY A 132 -13.43 -7.32 -1.42
N THR A 133 -12.86 -8.49 -1.16
CA THR A 133 -12.07 -8.76 0.05
C THR A 133 -10.61 -8.42 -0.24
N TYR A 134 -10.05 -7.49 0.52
CA TYR A 134 -8.70 -7.00 0.35
C TYR A 134 -7.79 -7.42 1.49
N TYR A 135 -6.53 -7.53 1.18
CA TYR A 135 -5.42 -7.90 2.06
C TYR A 135 -4.31 -6.85 1.93
N PRO A 136 -3.63 -6.45 3.00
CA PRO A 136 -2.40 -5.67 2.89
C PRO A 136 -1.40 -6.43 2.04
N SER A 137 -0.72 -5.73 1.15
CA SER A 137 0.17 -6.38 0.20
C SER A 137 1.39 -5.53 -0.09
N VAL A 138 2.52 -6.19 -0.31
CA VAL A 138 3.75 -5.59 -0.82
C VAL A 138 4.23 -6.36 -2.03
N GLY A 139 4.93 -5.70 -2.92
CA GLY A 139 5.49 -6.33 -4.11
C GLY A 139 6.82 -5.74 -4.50
N PHE A 140 7.60 -6.50 -5.25
CA PHE A 140 8.87 -6.04 -5.82
C PHE A 140 9.11 -6.64 -7.19
N TRP A 141 9.81 -5.86 -7.98
CA TRP A 141 10.25 -6.29 -9.30
C TRP A 141 11.69 -6.83 -9.29
N TYR A 142 12.51 -6.38 -8.34
CA TYR A 142 13.91 -6.71 -8.24
C TYR A 142 14.25 -7.35 -6.90
N PRO A 143 15.27 -8.25 -6.84
CA PRO A 143 15.69 -8.88 -5.60
C PRO A 143 16.37 -7.89 -4.65
N GLY A 144 16.43 -8.25 -3.37
CA GLY A 144 17.10 -7.47 -2.34
C GLY A 144 16.27 -6.36 -1.70
N VAL A 145 15.00 -6.26 -2.05
CA VAL A 145 14.05 -5.36 -1.37
C VAL A 145 13.53 -6.04 -0.10
N SER A 146 13.48 -5.30 1.00
CA SER A 146 12.85 -5.79 2.24
C SER A 146 11.92 -4.75 2.84
N PHE A 147 10.79 -5.23 3.36
CA PHE A 147 9.76 -4.42 4.01
C PHE A 147 9.51 -4.90 5.43
N ARG A 148 9.16 -3.97 6.31
CA ARG A 148 8.61 -4.24 7.63
C ARG A 148 7.19 -3.70 7.72
N ALA A 149 6.21 -4.59 7.86
CA ALA A 149 4.81 -4.21 8.02
C ALA A 149 4.46 -4.01 9.51
N ASN A 150 3.60 -3.03 9.76
CA ASN A 150 2.94 -2.80 11.02
C ASN A 150 1.42 -2.79 10.81
N PHE A 151 0.76 -3.85 11.26
CA PHE A 151 -0.68 -4.05 11.16
C PHE A 151 -1.38 -3.82 12.51
N GLY A 152 -0.78 -3.05 13.41
CA GLY A 152 -1.27 -2.78 14.76
C GLY A 152 -0.60 -3.59 15.87
N GLN A 153 0.37 -4.48 15.54
CA GLN A 153 1.10 -5.26 16.53
C GLN A 153 2.15 -4.46 17.31
N ARG A 154 2.35 -3.19 16.95
CA ARG A 154 3.21 -2.23 17.65
C ARG A 154 2.68 -0.80 17.46
N PRO A 155 3.11 0.19 18.25
CA PRO A 155 2.75 1.59 18.03
C PRO A 155 3.06 2.02 16.59
N PHE A 156 2.15 2.79 16.00
CA PHE A 156 2.38 3.41 14.70
C PHE A 156 3.35 4.58 14.81
N VAL A 157 4.09 4.85 13.74
CA VAL A 157 5.01 5.99 13.64
C VAL A 157 4.21 7.28 13.43
N TYR A 158 3.13 7.18 12.66
CA TYR A 158 2.27 8.32 12.32
C TYR A 158 0.89 8.17 12.94
N GLN A 159 0.20 9.32 13.07
CA GLN A 159 -1.14 9.35 13.63
C GLN A 159 -2.13 8.59 12.76
N VAL A 160 -2.86 7.66 13.35
CA VAL A 160 -3.98 6.97 12.71
C VAL A 160 -5.08 7.99 12.38
N PRO A 161 -5.59 8.03 11.14
CA PRO A 161 -6.67 8.93 10.78
C PRO A 161 -7.92 8.69 11.63
N SER A 162 -8.62 9.76 11.97
CA SER A 162 -9.84 9.68 12.78
C SER A 162 -10.87 8.75 12.14
N GLY A 163 -11.47 7.86 12.92
CA GLY A 163 -12.47 6.91 12.48
C GLY A 163 -11.92 5.65 11.78
N PHE A 164 -10.60 5.51 11.69
CA PHE A 164 -9.95 4.30 11.19
C PHE A 164 -9.54 3.37 12.34
N THR A 165 -9.66 2.08 12.10
CA THR A 165 -9.10 1.05 12.97
C THR A 165 -7.57 1.12 12.89
N ALA A 166 -6.92 1.17 14.05
CA ALA A 166 -5.47 1.20 14.18
C ALA A 166 -4.89 -0.20 13.94
N GLY A 167 -4.81 -0.61 12.70
CA GLY A 167 -4.34 -1.92 12.28
C GLY A 167 -5.21 -2.57 11.21
N TRP A 168 -4.88 -3.83 10.91
CA TRP A 168 -5.59 -4.67 9.95
C TRP A 168 -5.79 -6.05 10.53
N TYR A 169 -6.98 -6.31 11.12
CA TYR A 169 -7.38 -7.56 11.77
C TYR A 169 -8.88 -7.78 11.68
#